data_b2965439b30d6907c1dc137d3d9be6f5
#
_entry.id   b2965439b30d6907c1dc137d3d9be6f5
#
_cell.length_a   1.000
_cell.length_b   1.000
_cell.length_c   1.000
_cell.angle_alpha   90.00
_cell.angle_beta   90.00
_cell.angle_gamma   90.00
#
_symmetry.space_group_name_H-M   'P 1'
#
loop_
_entity.id
_entity.type
_entity.pdbx_description
1 polymer ?
#
loop_
_entity_poly.entity_id
_entity_poly.type
_entity_poly.pdbx_seq_one_letter_code
_entity_poly.pdbx_strand_id
1 'polypeptide(L)'
;MQTRIEVGILGATGMVGQHFIKFLQGHPWFDLTWLGASDRSAGKKYGDAMTWHLGVVPETVAGLTVSECKPGNAPRLVFSAMDASVATEIERAFAQAGHIVVSNSRNHRMESDVPLLVPEINPDHLKLIPGQQRARGWKGQIITNPNCSTIVLTMALGPLKQFGITKIIATTLQAVSGAGYPGVASMDIVGNVVPFIGNEEEKMQQETQKILGDFRGSHIEPLAAKVSAHCNRVAVVDGHTVTVSVEFSAKPSEADLLHAIQSFRGVPQDRQLPSAPPNPVIYMHEANRPQPRKDAERERGMAAFVGRLRPCPVLDYKFVALGHNTIRGAAGAAVLNAELMHSEGMLD
;
A
#
# COMPACT_ATOMS: atom_id res chain seq x y z
N MET A 1 20.89 21.40 9.63
CA MET A 1 20.18 20.41 8.80
C MET A 1 19.78 19.29 9.76
N GLN A 2 18.51 18.87 9.76
CA GLN A 2 18.08 17.73 10.55
C GLN A 2 18.75 16.47 9.98
N THR A 3 19.35 15.65 10.84
CA THR A 3 19.99 14.40 10.41
C THR A 3 18.89 13.48 9.85
N ARG A 4 19.06 12.99 8.62
CA ARG A 4 18.11 12.05 8.04
C ARG A 4 18.20 10.70 8.73
N ILE A 5 17.07 10.01 8.82
CA ILE A 5 16.99 8.65 9.37
C ILE A 5 17.49 7.67 8.31
N GLU A 6 18.51 6.87 8.66
CA GLU A 6 18.97 5.80 7.80
C GLU A 6 17.90 4.72 7.64
N VAL A 7 17.69 4.27 6.40
CA VAL A 7 16.73 3.23 6.07
C VAL A 7 17.32 2.15 5.19
N GLY A 8 16.77 0.94 5.31
CA GLY A 8 17.14 -0.19 4.48
C GLY A 8 15.97 -0.73 3.66
N ILE A 9 16.28 -1.51 2.62
CA ILE A 9 15.28 -2.22 1.82
C ILE A 9 15.61 -3.71 1.80
N LEU A 10 14.68 -4.54 2.25
CA LEU A 10 14.67 -6.00 2.08
C LEU A 10 14.02 -6.34 0.74
N GLY A 11 14.68 -7.18 -0.08
CA GLY A 11 14.22 -7.51 -1.42
C GLY A 11 14.48 -6.41 -2.45
N ALA A 12 15.57 -5.66 -2.29
CA ALA A 12 15.90 -4.46 -3.07
C ALA A 12 16.01 -4.68 -4.59
N THR A 13 16.31 -5.91 -5.05
CA THR A 13 16.48 -6.22 -6.49
C THR A 13 15.15 -6.47 -7.22
N GLY A 14 14.04 -6.70 -6.50
CA GLY A 14 12.71 -6.89 -7.09
C GLY A 14 12.06 -5.57 -7.52
N MET A 15 10.96 -5.65 -8.29
CA MET A 15 10.25 -4.46 -8.80
C MET A 15 9.80 -3.51 -7.69
N VAL A 16 9.21 -4.02 -6.62
CA VAL A 16 8.78 -3.18 -5.48
C VAL A 16 9.99 -2.56 -4.78
N GLY A 17 11.11 -3.31 -4.65
CA GLY A 17 12.38 -2.79 -4.14
C GLY A 17 12.91 -1.62 -4.98
N GLN A 18 12.85 -1.74 -6.30
CA GLN A 18 13.25 -0.65 -7.21
C GLN A 18 12.32 0.57 -7.08
N HIS A 19 11.02 0.37 -6.90
CA HIS A 19 10.09 1.47 -6.62
C HIS A 19 10.41 2.17 -5.29
N PHE A 20 10.78 1.44 -4.24
CA PHE A 20 11.26 2.05 -2.99
C PHE A 20 12.49 2.92 -3.23
N ILE A 21 13.49 2.40 -3.93
CA ILE A 21 14.70 3.15 -4.25
C ILE A 21 14.36 4.44 -4.98
N LYS A 22 13.53 4.37 -6.03
CA LYS A 22 13.09 5.54 -6.79
C LYS A 22 12.33 6.54 -5.91
N PHE A 23 11.45 6.07 -5.03
CA PHE A 23 10.60 6.92 -4.21
C PHE A 23 11.35 7.58 -3.05
N LEU A 24 12.40 6.93 -2.53
CA LEU A 24 13.27 7.44 -1.46
C LEU A 24 14.34 8.42 -1.97
N GLN A 25 14.53 8.56 -3.30
CA GLN A 25 15.50 9.52 -3.82
C GLN A 25 15.18 10.95 -3.39
N GLY A 26 16.16 11.59 -2.73
CA GLY A 26 16.02 12.97 -2.26
C GLY A 26 14.94 13.16 -1.18
N HIS A 27 14.52 12.06 -0.52
CA HIS A 27 13.53 12.14 0.55
C HIS A 27 14.00 13.03 1.69
N PRO A 28 13.18 13.98 2.20
CA PRO A 28 13.65 14.95 3.18
C PRO A 28 14.00 14.34 4.54
N TRP A 29 13.38 13.23 4.95
CA TRP A 29 13.54 12.60 6.26
C TRP A 29 14.33 11.30 6.25
N PHE A 30 14.32 10.56 5.13
CA PHE A 30 14.93 9.23 5.02
C PHE A 30 16.13 9.23 4.09
N ASP A 31 17.18 8.50 4.48
CA ASP A 31 18.38 8.27 3.69
C ASP A 31 18.58 6.77 3.47
N LEU A 32 18.59 6.34 2.22
CA LEU A 32 18.74 4.93 1.87
C LEU A 32 20.22 4.53 1.92
N THR A 33 20.59 3.77 2.93
CA THR A 33 21.99 3.39 3.19
C THR A 33 22.25 1.90 3.08
N TRP A 34 21.20 1.06 3.03
CA TRP A 34 21.36 -0.40 3.06
C TRP A 34 20.38 -1.11 2.13
N LEU A 35 20.88 -2.14 1.43
CA LEU A 35 20.12 -2.95 0.48
C LEU A 35 20.33 -4.43 0.80
N GLY A 36 19.24 -5.13 1.12
CA GLY A 36 19.22 -6.58 1.31
C GLY A 36 18.56 -7.29 0.12
N ALA A 37 19.18 -8.37 -0.33
CA ALA A 37 18.62 -9.24 -1.36
C ALA A 37 19.02 -10.71 -1.12
N SER A 38 18.68 -11.60 -2.08
CA SER A 38 19.03 -13.02 -2.01
C SER A 38 20.55 -13.25 -2.07
N ASP A 39 20.99 -14.42 -1.62
CA ASP A 39 22.38 -14.86 -1.62
C ASP A 39 23.06 -14.71 -3.00
N ARG A 40 22.30 -14.83 -4.10
CA ARG A 40 22.80 -14.64 -5.47
C ARG A 40 23.28 -13.22 -5.75
N SER A 41 22.72 -12.24 -5.04
CA SER A 41 23.01 -10.81 -5.20
C SER A 41 23.94 -10.27 -4.11
N ALA A 42 24.00 -10.93 -2.95
CA ALA A 42 24.81 -10.51 -1.81
C ALA A 42 26.31 -10.43 -2.17
N GLY A 43 26.98 -9.39 -1.66
CA GLY A 43 28.40 -9.10 -1.93
C GLY A 43 28.67 -8.35 -3.23
N LYS A 44 27.71 -8.23 -4.14
CA LYS A 44 27.86 -7.48 -5.40
C LYS A 44 27.51 -6.02 -5.22
N LYS A 45 27.99 -5.16 -6.11
CA LYS A 45 27.44 -3.80 -6.25
C LYS A 45 26.02 -3.87 -6.77
N TYR A 46 25.16 -3.00 -6.30
CA TYR A 46 23.74 -3.04 -6.65
C TYR A 46 23.51 -2.93 -8.16
N GLY A 47 24.25 -2.03 -8.85
CA GLY A 47 24.19 -1.90 -10.30
C GLY A 47 24.53 -3.18 -11.08
N ASP A 48 25.37 -4.07 -10.49
CA ASP A 48 25.78 -5.35 -11.10
C ASP A 48 24.87 -6.52 -10.65
N ALA A 49 24.10 -6.32 -9.59
CA ALA A 49 23.31 -7.37 -8.94
C ALA A 49 21.91 -7.58 -9.54
N MET A 50 21.44 -6.63 -10.34
CA MET A 50 20.05 -6.64 -10.84
C MET A 50 19.94 -5.98 -12.22
N THR A 51 18.80 -6.19 -12.88
CA THR A 51 18.37 -5.40 -14.05
C THR A 51 17.43 -4.29 -13.56
N TRP A 52 17.78 -3.02 -13.86
CA TRP A 52 16.95 -1.89 -13.50
C TRP A 52 15.86 -1.66 -14.54
N HIS A 53 14.61 -1.53 -14.10
CA HIS A 53 13.44 -1.41 -14.97
C HIS A 53 12.78 -0.04 -14.94
N LEU A 54 13.23 0.90 -14.09
CA LEU A 54 12.55 2.17 -13.83
C LEU A 54 13.31 3.40 -14.39
N GLY A 55 13.90 3.27 -15.57
CA GLY A 55 14.69 4.31 -16.22
C GLY A 55 16.19 4.18 -15.92
N VAL A 56 16.82 5.18 -15.33
CA VAL A 56 18.26 5.17 -14.98
C VAL A 56 18.42 4.84 -13.51
N VAL A 57 19.29 3.87 -13.20
CA VAL A 57 19.62 3.54 -11.80
C VAL A 57 20.31 4.73 -11.14
N PRO A 58 19.90 5.13 -9.92
CA PRO A 58 20.53 6.24 -9.23
C PRO A 58 22.01 5.95 -8.90
N GLU A 59 22.90 6.86 -9.23
CA GLU A 59 24.35 6.71 -8.98
C GLU A 59 24.65 6.48 -7.49
N THR A 60 23.93 7.16 -6.60
CA THR A 60 24.08 7.02 -5.14
C THR A 60 23.79 5.62 -4.64
N VAL A 61 22.98 4.85 -5.37
CA VAL A 61 22.54 3.49 -4.99
C VAL A 61 23.28 2.43 -5.77
N ALA A 62 23.64 2.68 -7.04
CA ALA A 62 24.33 1.73 -7.90
C ALA A 62 25.64 1.20 -7.28
N GLY A 63 26.35 2.05 -6.53
CA GLY A 63 27.60 1.73 -5.84
C GLY A 63 27.45 1.02 -4.50
N LEU A 64 26.26 0.93 -3.92
CA LEU A 64 26.03 0.25 -2.64
C LEU A 64 26.28 -1.26 -2.79
N THR A 65 26.89 -1.85 -1.77
CA THR A 65 27.05 -3.32 -1.73
C THR A 65 25.77 -3.95 -1.21
N VAL A 66 25.23 -4.91 -1.94
CA VAL A 66 24.06 -5.68 -1.53
C VAL A 66 24.44 -6.62 -0.39
N SER A 67 23.64 -6.62 0.68
CA SER A 67 23.78 -7.49 1.84
C SER A 67 22.84 -8.69 1.76
N GLU A 68 23.11 -9.73 2.52
CA GLU A 68 22.12 -10.77 2.79
C GLU A 68 20.95 -10.18 3.61
N CYS A 69 19.73 -10.72 3.46
CA CYS A 69 18.57 -10.32 4.24
C CYS A 69 18.64 -10.89 5.68
N LYS A 70 19.65 -10.47 6.43
CA LYS A 70 19.85 -10.84 7.84
C LYS A 70 19.95 -9.59 8.71
N PRO A 71 19.44 -9.62 9.97
CA PRO A 71 19.71 -8.57 10.93
C PRO A 71 21.22 -8.37 11.13
N GLY A 72 21.63 -7.27 11.73
CA GLY A 72 23.03 -6.96 12.00
C GLY A 72 23.32 -5.51 11.68
N ASN A 73 23.98 -5.25 10.56
CA ASN A 73 24.34 -3.88 10.14
C ASN A 73 23.22 -3.14 9.40
N ALA A 74 22.01 -3.72 9.32
CA ALA A 74 20.87 -3.05 8.71
C ALA A 74 20.41 -1.87 9.59
N PRO A 75 19.92 -0.76 8.97
CA PRO A 75 19.32 0.34 9.72
C PRO A 75 18.13 -0.12 10.57
N ARG A 76 17.82 0.64 11.61
CA ARG A 76 16.67 0.33 12.48
C ARG A 76 15.36 0.26 11.73
N LEU A 77 15.14 1.13 10.73
CA LEU A 77 13.96 1.12 9.86
C LEU A 77 14.26 0.42 8.55
N VAL A 78 13.50 -0.62 8.21
CA VAL A 78 13.60 -1.34 6.96
C VAL A 78 12.25 -1.46 6.26
N PHE A 79 12.24 -1.21 4.95
CA PHE A 79 11.10 -1.48 4.08
C PHE A 79 11.23 -2.88 3.49
N SER A 80 10.19 -3.71 3.60
CA SER A 80 10.22 -5.05 3.06
C SER A 80 9.43 -5.16 1.76
N ALA A 81 10.14 -5.56 0.70
CA ALA A 81 9.62 -5.95 -0.61
C ALA A 81 9.88 -7.45 -0.88
N MET A 82 9.88 -8.25 0.17
CA MET A 82 10.19 -9.68 0.11
C MET A 82 9.04 -10.47 -0.51
N ASP A 83 9.41 -11.53 -1.24
CA ASP A 83 8.42 -12.53 -1.66
C ASP A 83 7.79 -13.23 -0.45
N ALA A 84 6.49 -13.54 -0.57
CA ALA A 84 5.74 -14.15 0.51
C ALA A 84 6.29 -15.51 0.97
N SER A 85 7.02 -16.23 0.12
CA SER A 85 7.61 -17.54 0.47
C SER A 85 8.69 -17.45 1.54
N VAL A 86 9.35 -16.28 1.69
CA VAL A 86 10.47 -16.09 2.63
C VAL A 86 10.24 -14.94 3.62
N ALA A 87 9.24 -14.10 3.38
CA ALA A 87 9.01 -12.88 4.17
C ALA A 87 8.76 -13.17 5.65
N THR A 88 7.98 -14.18 5.99
CA THR A 88 7.59 -14.47 7.38
C THR A 88 8.79 -14.62 8.31
N GLU A 89 9.75 -15.44 7.93
CA GLU A 89 10.91 -15.72 8.77
C GLU A 89 11.88 -14.53 8.85
N ILE A 90 12.14 -13.91 7.69
CA ILE A 90 13.07 -12.79 7.60
C ILE A 90 12.52 -11.58 8.38
N GLU A 91 11.27 -11.19 8.15
CA GLU A 91 10.66 -10.04 8.81
C GLU A 91 10.57 -10.25 10.33
N ARG A 92 10.24 -11.46 10.78
CA ARG A 92 10.25 -11.81 12.22
C ARG A 92 11.65 -11.71 12.81
N ALA A 93 12.68 -12.23 12.12
CA ALA A 93 14.06 -12.14 12.59
C ALA A 93 14.51 -10.69 12.75
N PHE A 94 14.14 -9.80 11.81
CA PHE A 94 14.43 -8.36 11.92
C PHE A 94 13.70 -7.73 13.10
N ALA A 95 12.41 -7.97 13.28
CA ALA A 95 11.64 -7.43 14.39
C ALA A 95 12.16 -7.93 15.75
N GLN A 96 12.54 -9.22 15.85
CA GLN A 96 13.19 -9.79 17.02
C GLN A 96 14.51 -9.10 17.35
N ALA A 97 15.31 -8.77 16.34
CA ALA A 97 16.57 -8.08 16.51
C ALA A 97 16.43 -6.59 16.85
N GLY A 98 15.22 -6.04 16.88
CA GLY A 98 14.94 -4.66 17.25
C GLY A 98 14.67 -3.72 16.07
N HIS A 99 14.60 -4.23 14.84
CA HIS A 99 14.27 -3.42 13.68
C HIS A 99 12.76 -3.15 13.57
N ILE A 100 12.46 -2.02 12.95
CA ILE A 100 11.10 -1.62 12.54
C ILE A 100 10.92 -2.05 11.10
N VAL A 101 10.00 -2.97 10.84
CA VAL A 101 9.74 -3.52 9.52
C VAL A 101 8.43 -2.96 8.98
N VAL A 102 8.49 -2.20 7.88
CA VAL A 102 7.30 -1.77 7.12
C VAL A 102 7.17 -2.70 5.90
N SER A 103 6.23 -3.64 5.98
CA SER A 103 6.13 -4.76 5.06
C SER A 103 5.07 -4.57 3.97
N ASN A 104 5.43 -4.84 2.70
CA ASN A 104 4.48 -5.02 1.60
C ASN A 104 4.03 -6.48 1.43
N SER A 105 4.67 -7.42 2.11
CA SER A 105 4.28 -8.83 2.03
C SER A 105 2.91 -9.08 2.66
N ARG A 106 2.20 -10.09 2.14
CA ARG A 106 0.87 -10.46 2.66
C ARG A 106 0.91 -11.16 4.01
N ASN A 107 2.06 -11.69 4.42
CA ASN A 107 2.20 -12.71 5.46
C ASN A 107 1.67 -12.29 6.83
N HIS A 108 1.86 -11.04 7.22
CA HIS A 108 1.48 -10.55 8.55
C HIS A 108 0.20 -9.69 8.57
N ARG A 109 -0.41 -9.41 7.40
CA ARG A 109 -1.51 -8.44 7.29
C ARG A 109 -2.71 -8.75 8.16
N MET A 110 -3.05 -10.05 8.30
CA MET A 110 -4.23 -10.48 9.03
C MET A 110 -3.93 -10.94 10.47
N GLU A 111 -2.69 -10.85 10.94
CA GLU A 111 -2.35 -11.09 12.34
C GLU A 111 -3.01 -10.02 13.23
N SER A 112 -3.59 -10.43 14.36
CA SER A 112 -4.44 -9.56 15.19
C SER A 112 -3.68 -8.40 15.86
N ASP A 113 -2.39 -8.59 16.11
CA ASP A 113 -1.49 -7.63 16.75
C ASP A 113 -0.65 -6.81 15.75
N VAL A 114 -0.85 -7.02 14.44
CA VAL A 114 -0.11 -6.32 13.38
C VAL A 114 -0.99 -5.26 12.74
N PRO A 115 -0.58 -3.99 12.73
CA PRO A 115 -1.28 -2.94 11.98
C PRO A 115 -1.28 -3.23 10.48
N LEU A 116 -2.46 -3.16 9.86
CA LEU A 116 -2.65 -3.08 8.42
C LEU A 116 -3.02 -1.63 8.10
N LEU A 117 -2.04 -0.84 7.64
CA LEU A 117 -2.09 0.61 7.77
C LEU A 117 -2.34 1.32 6.43
N VAL A 118 -3.31 2.21 6.43
CA VAL A 118 -3.54 3.26 5.43
C VAL A 118 -3.63 4.58 6.20
N PRO A 119 -2.57 5.38 6.23
CA PRO A 119 -2.43 6.51 7.15
C PRO A 119 -3.57 7.52 7.15
N GLU A 120 -4.23 7.70 6.02
CA GLU A 120 -5.37 8.61 5.89
C GLU A 120 -6.67 8.04 6.47
N ILE A 121 -6.75 6.73 6.69
CA ILE A 121 -7.99 6.05 7.07
C ILE A 121 -7.95 5.57 8.51
N ASN A 122 -6.86 4.88 8.89
CA ASN A 122 -6.77 4.16 10.15
C ASN A 122 -5.42 4.36 10.89
N PRO A 123 -4.96 5.62 11.08
CA PRO A 123 -3.71 5.89 11.78
C PRO A 123 -3.68 5.32 13.21
N ASP A 124 -4.85 5.16 13.83
CA ASP A 124 -5.03 4.60 15.17
C ASP A 124 -4.70 3.10 15.27
N HIS A 125 -4.59 2.37 14.14
CA HIS A 125 -4.10 1.00 14.14
C HIS A 125 -2.65 0.88 14.66
N LEU A 126 -1.85 1.95 14.60
CA LEU A 126 -0.52 2.00 15.21
C LEU A 126 -0.55 1.74 16.72
N LYS A 127 -1.67 1.97 17.39
CA LYS A 127 -1.85 1.67 18.83
C LYS A 127 -1.78 0.16 19.15
N LEU A 128 -1.79 -0.72 18.14
CA LEU A 128 -1.52 -2.16 18.34
C LEU A 128 -0.06 -2.45 18.68
N ILE A 129 0.90 -1.59 18.29
CA ILE A 129 2.34 -1.85 18.38
C ILE A 129 2.81 -2.19 19.82
N PRO A 130 2.44 -1.45 20.88
CA PRO A 130 2.87 -1.82 22.23
C PRO A 130 2.35 -3.20 22.66
N GLY A 131 1.17 -3.59 22.18
CA GLY A 131 0.61 -4.94 22.37
C GLY A 131 1.40 -6.01 21.65
N GLN A 132 1.76 -5.77 20.38
CA GLN A 132 2.59 -6.66 19.57
C GLN A 132 3.94 -6.91 20.24
N GLN A 133 4.65 -5.86 20.65
CA GLN A 133 5.96 -5.95 21.30
C GLN A 133 5.90 -6.79 22.57
N ARG A 134 4.91 -6.52 23.45
CA ARG A 134 4.75 -7.30 24.69
C ARG A 134 4.42 -8.76 24.43
N ALA A 135 3.46 -9.03 23.54
CA ALA A 135 3.01 -10.40 23.28
C ALA A 135 4.09 -11.27 22.63
N ARG A 136 4.96 -10.67 21.82
CA ARG A 136 6.02 -11.39 21.08
C ARG A 136 7.38 -11.31 21.76
N GLY A 137 7.55 -10.47 22.79
CA GLY A 137 8.85 -10.25 23.44
C GLY A 137 9.87 -9.57 22.51
N TRP A 138 9.41 -8.75 21.56
CA TRP A 138 10.26 -8.06 20.59
C TRP A 138 10.56 -6.63 21.01
N LYS A 139 11.76 -6.16 20.64
CA LYS A 139 12.11 -4.74 20.72
C LYS A 139 11.77 -3.97 19.46
N GLY A 140 11.72 -4.65 18.34
CA GLY A 140 11.25 -4.12 17.06
C GLY A 140 9.76 -4.33 16.86
N GLN A 141 9.31 -4.13 15.63
CA GLN A 141 7.89 -4.21 15.29
C GLN A 141 7.68 -4.47 13.79
N ILE A 142 6.50 -5.00 13.45
CA ILE A 142 6.06 -5.19 12.07
C ILE A 142 4.79 -4.38 11.86
N ILE A 143 4.79 -3.56 10.81
CA ILE A 143 3.64 -2.83 10.27
C ILE A 143 3.46 -3.30 8.84
N THR A 144 2.22 -3.50 8.40
CA THR A 144 1.95 -3.99 7.05
C THR A 144 1.22 -2.96 6.20
N ASN A 145 1.61 -2.95 4.93
CA ASN A 145 0.93 -2.24 3.85
C ASN A 145 -0.12 -3.16 3.22
N PRO A 146 -1.31 -2.68 2.84
CA PRO A 146 -2.35 -3.52 2.26
C PRO A 146 -1.99 -4.06 0.87
N ASN A 147 -2.84 -4.96 0.38
CA ASN A 147 -2.90 -5.34 -1.02
C ASN A 147 -3.17 -4.11 -1.91
N CYS A 148 -2.55 -4.06 -3.09
CA CYS A 148 -2.60 -2.91 -3.97
C CYS A 148 -4.01 -2.55 -4.47
N SER A 149 -4.88 -3.53 -4.70
CA SER A 149 -6.28 -3.27 -5.07
C SER A 149 -7.11 -2.88 -3.86
N THR A 150 -6.83 -3.48 -2.70
CA THR A 150 -7.51 -3.16 -1.44
C THR A 150 -7.27 -1.72 -1.03
N ILE A 151 -6.04 -1.21 -1.17
CA ILE A 151 -5.75 0.18 -0.80
C ILE A 151 -6.50 1.17 -1.71
N VAL A 152 -6.64 0.87 -3.01
CA VAL A 152 -7.44 1.70 -3.93
C VAL A 152 -8.90 1.70 -3.53
N LEU A 153 -9.47 0.53 -3.21
CA LEU A 153 -10.84 0.38 -2.75
C LEU A 153 -11.07 1.14 -1.44
N THR A 154 -10.20 0.94 -0.45
CA THR A 154 -10.38 1.54 0.88
C THR A 154 -10.15 3.04 0.88
N MET A 155 -9.25 3.57 0.03
CA MET A 155 -9.11 5.02 -0.16
C MET A 155 -10.41 5.65 -0.70
N ALA A 156 -11.10 4.98 -1.62
CA ALA A 156 -12.38 5.48 -2.14
C ALA A 156 -13.54 5.33 -1.13
N LEU A 157 -13.49 4.31 -0.26
CA LEU A 157 -14.52 4.05 0.75
C LEU A 157 -14.29 4.78 2.07
N GLY A 158 -13.05 5.14 2.41
CA GLY A 158 -12.70 5.82 3.66
C GLY A 158 -13.54 7.08 3.94
N PRO A 159 -13.65 8.01 2.99
CA PRO A 159 -14.54 9.18 3.14
C PRO A 159 -15.99 8.82 3.44
N LEU A 160 -16.43 7.66 2.96
CA LEU A 160 -17.83 7.22 3.00
C LEU A 160 -18.16 6.37 4.23
N LYS A 161 -17.17 5.97 5.02
CA LYS A 161 -17.34 5.14 6.23
C LYS A 161 -18.35 5.74 7.21
N GLN A 162 -18.38 7.05 7.33
CA GLN A 162 -19.28 7.79 8.23
C GLN A 162 -20.77 7.55 7.95
N PHE A 163 -21.14 7.08 6.76
CA PHE A 163 -22.54 6.79 6.40
C PHE A 163 -22.95 5.35 6.71
N GLY A 164 -22.07 4.55 7.34
CA GLY A 164 -22.35 3.18 7.74
C GLY A 164 -22.44 2.22 6.55
N ILE A 165 -21.31 1.83 6.01
CA ILE A 165 -21.23 0.87 4.89
C ILE A 165 -21.70 -0.50 5.37
N THR A 166 -22.67 -1.11 4.65
CA THR A 166 -23.26 -2.43 4.97
C THR A 166 -22.92 -3.49 3.92
N LYS A 167 -22.81 -3.11 2.64
CA LYS A 167 -22.46 -4.03 1.56
C LYS A 167 -21.54 -3.36 0.56
N ILE A 168 -20.59 -4.12 0.04
CA ILE A 168 -19.66 -3.71 -1.00
C ILE A 168 -19.59 -4.80 -2.06
N ILE A 169 -19.83 -4.46 -3.32
CA ILE A 169 -19.52 -5.30 -4.48
C ILE A 169 -18.44 -4.57 -5.27
N ALA A 170 -17.29 -5.21 -5.47
CA ALA A 170 -16.15 -4.66 -6.15
C ALA A 170 -15.70 -5.56 -7.30
N THR A 171 -15.41 -4.97 -8.45
CA THR A 171 -14.75 -5.69 -9.56
C THR A 171 -13.50 -4.94 -9.95
N THR A 172 -12.34 -5.61 -9.93
CA THR A 172 -11.06 -5.00 -10.27
C THR A 172 -10.68 -5.25 -11.72
N LEU A 173 -10.01 -4.27 -12.31
CA LEU A 173 -9.28 -4.35 -13.56
C LEU A 173 -7.81 -4.03 -13.23
N GLN A 174 -7.02 -5.08 -12.94
CA GLN A 174 -5.68 -4.92 -12.39
C GLN A 174 -4.60 -4.92 -13.46
N ALA A 175 -3.71 -3.95 -13.37
CA ALA A 175 -2.56 -3.76 -14.23
C ALA A 175 -1.54 -4.92 -14.13
N VAL A 176 -0.84 -5.22 -15.23
CA VAL A 176 0.13 -6.32 -15.32
C VAL A 176 1.33 -6.14 -14.38
N SER A 177 1.74 -4.91 -14.08
CA SER A 177 2.83 -4.62 -13.12
C SER A 177 2.56 -5.15 -11.72
N GLY A 178 1.28 -5.34 -11.34
CA GLY A 178 0.90 -5.94 -10.08
C GLY A 178 1.29 -7.42 -9.92
N ALA A 179 1.65 -8.09 -11.00
CA ALA A 179 2.19 -9.46 -10.97
C ALA A 179 3.71 -9.49 -10.68
N GLY A 180 4.37 -8.34 -10.53
CA GLY A 180 5.82 -8.25 -10.48
C GLY A 180 6.47 -8.48 -11.85
N TYR A 181 7.82 -8.44 -11.93
CA TYR A 181 8.52 -8.73 -13.17
C TYR A 181 8.82 -10.25 -13.27
N PRO A 182 8.65 -10.88 -14.44
CA PRO A 182 8.34 -10.34 -15.76
C PRO A 182 6.84 -10.06 -16.04
N GLY A 183 5.98 -10.12 -15.07
CA GLY A 183 4.55 -9.89 -15.24
C GLY A 183 3.79 -11.15 -15.66
N VAL A 184 2.78 -10.97 -16.49
CA VAL A 184 2.01 -12.04 -17.13
C VAL A 184 2.56 -12.29 -18.52
N ALA A 185 2.60 -13.54 -18.97
CA ALA A 185 3.05 -13.87 -20.32
C ALA A 185 2.22 -13.10 -21.36
N SER A 186 2.88 -12.51 -22.36
CA SER A 186 2.23 -11.59 -23.30
C SER A 186 1.05 -12.23 -24.05
N MET A 187 1.15 -13.52 -24.39
CA MET A 187 0.08 -14.24 -25.07
C MET A 187 -1.14 -14.52 -24.19
N ASP A 188 -0.97 -14.45 -22.85
CA ASP A 188 -2.08 -14.65 -21.91
C ASP A 188 -2.86 -13.36 -21.65
N ILE A 189 -2.26 -12.19 -21.93
CA ILE A 189 -2.86 -10.92 -21.55
C ILE A 189 -3.15 -9.96 -22.71
N VAL A 190 -2.37 -9.99 -23.80
CA VAL A 190 -2.59 -9.10 -24.95
C VAL A 190 -3.86 -9.53 -25.68
N GLY A 191 -4.85 -8.61 -25.78
CA GLY A 191 -6.16 -8.90 -26.36
C GLY A 191 -7.03 -9.82 -25.50
N ASN A 192 -6.72 -9.98 -24.21
CA ASN A 192 -7.41 -10.89 -23.31
C ASN A 192 -7.68 -10.25 -21.92
N VAL A 193 -8.58 -10.87 -21.16
CA VAL A 193 -8.84 -10.61 -19.74
C VAL A 193 -8.69 -11.92 -19.00
N VAL A 194 -7.82 -11.96 -17.97
CA VAL A 194 -7.69 -13.13 -17.10
C VAL A 194 -8.60 -12.93 -15.89
N PRO A 195 -9.70 -13.70 -15.74
CA PRO A 195 -10.70 -13.49 -14.66
C PRO A 195 -10.29 -14.15 -13.34
N PHE A 196 -9.00 -14.19 -13.04
CA PHE A 196 -8.48 -14.85 -11.86
C PHE A 196 -7.10 -14.30 -11.45
N ILE A 197 -6.97 -13.94 -10.18
CA ILE A 197 -5.69 -13.64 -9.53
C ILE A 197 -5.68 -14.38 -8.20
N GLY A 198 -4.73 -15.29 -7.99
CA GLY A 198 -4.72 -16.21 -6.85
C GLY A 198 -4.84 -15.52 -5.48
N ASN A 199 -5.84 -15.89 -4.70
CA ASN A 199 -6.15 -15.36 -3.36
C ASN A 199 -6.41 -13.85 -3.31
N GLU A 200 -6.68 -13.19 -4.45
CA GLU A 200 -6.82 -11.74 -4.48
C GLU A 200 -8.19 -11.29 -3.95
N GLU A 201 -9.23 -12.05 -4.23
CA GLU A 201 -10.60 -11.79 -3.81
C GLU A 201 -10.74 -11.88 -2.29
N GLU A 202 -10.20 -12.94 -1.68
CA GLU A 202 -10.20 -13.14 -0.23
C GLU A 202 -9.43 -12.04 0.49
N LYS A 203 -8.26 -11.64 -0.04
CA LYS A 203 -7.50 -10.50 0.50
C LYS A 203 -8.31 -9.22 0.47
N MET A 204 -8.92 -8.90 -0.68
CA MET A 204 -9.72 -7.69 -0.83
C MET A 204 -10.88 -7.67 0.17
N GLN A 205 -11.54 -8.78 0.40
CA GLN A 205 -12.64 -8.90 1.36
C GLN A 205 -12.17 -8.68 2.80
N GLN A 206 -11.19 -9.46 3.25
CA GLN A 206 -10.72 -9.45 4.63
C GLN A 206 -9.93 -8.19 5.00
N GLU A 207 -9.03 -7.75 4.13
CA GLU A 207 -8.24 -6.56 4.36
C GLU A 207 -9.12 -5.30 4.39
N THR A 208 -10.14 -5.19 3.52
CA THR A 208 -11.09 -4.08 3.53
C THR A 208 -11.81 -3.97 4.87
N GLN A 209 -12.29 -5.09 5.41
CA GLN A 209 -12.96 -5.13 6.71
C GLN A 209 -12.01 -4.70 7.85
N LYS A 210 -10.75 -5.16 7.83
CA LYS A 210 -9.75 -4.78 8.84
C LYS A 210 -9.38 -3.30 8.74
N ILE A 211 -9.10 -2.78 7.54
CA ILE A 211 -8.67 -1.39 7.34
C ILE A 211 -9.78 -0.41 7.74
N LEU A 212 -11.03 -0.69 7.37
CA LEU A 212 -12.18 0.13 7.72
C LEU A 212 -12.76 -0.21 9.11
N GLY A 213 -12.13 -1.12 9.84
CA GLY A 213 -12.50 -1.46 11.23
C GLY A 213 -12.14 -0.36 12.22
N ASP A 214 -12.51 -0.57 13.48
CA ASP A 214 -12.25 0.36 14.58
C ASP A 214 -11.29 -0.25 15.61
N PHE A 215 -10.33 0.54 16.07
CA PHE A 215 -9.48 0.14 17.19
C PHE A 215 -10.28 0.11 18.50
N ARG A 216 -10.25 -1.04 19.20
CA ARG A 216 -10.97 -1.29 20.47
C ARG A 216 -10.00 -1.57 21.62
N GLY A 217 -8.97 -0.73 21.76
CA GLY A 217 -8.00 -0.80 22.87
C GLY A 217 -6.90 -1.84 22.71
N SER A 218 -7.19 -3.05 22.27
CA SER A 218 -6.21 -4.14 22.11
C SER A 218 -6.29 -4.87 20.78
N HIS A 219 -7.33 -4.63 20.00
CA HIS A 219 -7.58 -5.29 18.71
C HIS A 219 -8.34 -4.35 17.78
N ILE A 220 -8.44 -4.73 16.52
CA ILE A 220 -9.31 -4.08 15.54
C ILE A 220 -10.59 -4.87 15.44
N GLU A 221 -11.73 -4.21 15.73
CA GLU A 221 -13.05 -4.73 15.39
C GLU A 221 -13.30 -4.51 13.91
N PRO A 222 -13.40 -5.58 13.09
CA PRO A 222 -13.57 -5.41 11.66
C PRO A 222 -14.89 -4.71 11.31
N LEU A 223 -14.90 -3.96 10.21
CA LEU A 223 -16.13 -3.41 9.65
C LEU A 223 -17.13 -4.55 9.36
N ALA A 224 -18.33 -4.47 9.94
CA ALA A 224 -19.39 -5.45 9.78
C ALA A 224 -20.11 -5.37 8.42
N ALA A 225 -19.39 -5.06 7.34
CA ALA A 225 -19.92 -5.01 5.99
C ALA A 225 -19.71 -6.35 5.26
N LYS A 226 -20.68 -6.74 4.42
CA LYS A 226 -20.48 -7.85 3.47
C LYS A 226 -19.72 -7.35 2.25
N VAL A 227 -18.59 -7.98 1.95
CA VAL A 227 -17.75 -7.62 0.81
C VAL A 227 -17.71 -8.79 -0.17
N SER A 228 -18.01 -8.50 -1.44
CA SER A 228 -17.86 -9.44 -2.56
C SER A 228 -16.94 -8.82 -3.61
N ALA A 229 -15.90 -9.54 -3.99
CA ALA A 229 -14.92 -9.07 -4.95
C ALA A 229 -14.78 -10.04 -6.13
N HIS A 230 -14.59 -9.48 -7.34
CA HIS A 230 -14.10 -10.18 -8.54
C HIS A 230 -12.79 -9.53 -8.97
N CYS A 231 -11.72 -10.32 -9.11
CA CYS A 231 -10.41 -9.80 -9.43
C CYS A 231 -9.91 -10.27 -10.79
N ASN A 232 -9.77 -9.31 -11.72
CA ASN A 232 -9.37 -9.57 -13.10
C ASN A 232 -8.03 -8.92 -13.41
N ARG A 233 -7.19 -9.58 -14.23
CA ARG A 233 -5.99 -9.00 -14.83
C ARG A 233 -6.31 -8.52 -16.24
N VAL A 234 -5.86 -7.29 -16.56
CA VAL A 234 -6.09 -6.65 -17.87
C VAL A 234 -4.78 -6.14 -18.48
N ALA A 235 -4.76 -5.91 -19.78
CA ALA A 235 -3.60 -5.41 -20.53
C ALA A 235 -3.35 -3.90 -20.30
N VAL A 236 -3.20 -3.52 -19.02
CA VAL A 236 -2.84 -2.18 -18.56
C VAL A 236 -1.50 -2.29 -17.84
N VAL A 237 -0.56 -1.38 -18.12
CA VAL A 237 0.78 -1.45 -17.53
C VAL A 237 0.72 -1.13 -16.04
N ASP A 238 0.24 0.07 -15.68
CA ASP A 238 0.12 0.57 -14.32
C ASP A 238 -1.26 1.17 -14.04
N GLY A 239 -1.68 1.12 -12.80
CA GLY A 239 -2.96 1.65 -12.33
C GLY A 239 -4.06 0.58 -12.24
N HIS A 240 -4.48 0.28 -11.00
CA HIS A 240 -5.62 -0.60 -10.74
C HIS A 240 -6.91 0.20 -10.76
N THR A 241 -7.85 -0.23 -11.59
CA THR A 241 -9.22 0.30 -11.61
C THR A 241 -10.13 -0.65 -10.83
N VAL A 242 -11.01 -0.08 -10.01
CA VAL A 242 -12.01 -0.82 -9.23
C VAL A 242 -13.38 -0.22 -9.49
N THR A 243 -14.32 -1.01 -10.01
CA THR A 243 -15.74 -0.62 -10.02
C THR A 243 -16.37 -1.05 -8.72
N VAL A 244 -17.14 -0.14 -8.11
CA VAL A 244 -17.70 -0.34 -6.77
C VAL A 244 -19.20 -0.09 -6.80
N SER A 245 -19.98 -1.00 -6.19
CA SER A 245 -21.35 -0.74 -5.76
C SER A 245 -21.40 -0.87 -4.25
N VAL A 246 -22.08 0.07 -3.57
CA VAL A 246 -22.08 0.18 -2.11
C VAL A 246 -23.47 0.46 -1.57
N GLU A 247 -23.78 -0.11 -0.38
CA GLU A 247 -25.00 0.13 0.38
C GLU A 247 -24.64 0.76 1.73
N PHE A 248 -25.46 1.71 2.17
CA PHE A 248 -25.28 2.45 3.42
C PHE A 248 -26.49 2.30 4.34
N SER A 249 -26.27 2.24 5.64
CA SER A 249 -27.35 2.29 6.64
C SER A 249 -28.00 3.69 6.75
N ALA A 250 -27.20 4.76 6.62
CA ALA A 250 -27.64 6.15 6.79
C ALA A 250 -28.34 6.75 5.56
N LYS A 251 -28.36 6.04 4.41
CA LYS A 251 -28.98 6.50 3.16
C LYS A 251 -28.61 7.96 2.77
N PRO A 252 -27.32 8.27 2.60
CA PRO A 252 -26.87 9.62 2.24
C PRO A 252 -27.38 10.02 0.85
N SER A 253 -27.47 11.32 0.59
CA SER A 253 -27.67 11.84 -0.76
C SER A 253 -26.40 11.73 -1.60
N GLU A 254 -26.52 11.82 -2.93
CA GLU A 254 -25.36 11.87 -3.83
C GLU A 254 -24.47 13.10 -3.52
N ALA A 255 -25.08 14.23 -3.15
CA ALA A 255 -24.37 15.44 -2.77
C ALA A 255 -23.55 15.26 -1.48
N ASP A 256 -24.08 14.53 -0.49
CA ASP A 256 -23.35 14.22 0.75
C ASP A 256 -22.14 13.35 0.48
N LEU A 257 -22.28 12.32 -0.37
CA LEU A 257 -21.19 11.45 -0.77
C LEU A 257 -20.10 12.20 -1.56
N LEU A 258 -20.52 13.05 -2.50
CA LEU A 258 -19.61 13.87 -3.28
C LEU A 258 -18.84 14.83 -2.38
N HIS A 259 -19.54 15.50 -1.46
CA HIS A 259 -18.91 16.37 -0.49
C HIS A 259 -17.88 15.62 0.38
N ALA A 260 -18.26 14.46 0.90
CA ALA A 260 -17.38 13.64 1.72
C ALA A 260 -16.10 13.22 0.97
N ILE A 261 -16.21 12.84 -0.32
CA ILE A 261 -15.06 12.50 -1.17
C ILE A 261 -14.16 13.73 -1.39
N GLN A 262 -14.73 14.86 -1.74
CA GLN A 262 -13.98 16.07 -2.09
C GLN A 262 -13.33 16.76 -0.89
N SER A 263 -13.95 16.67 0.29
CA SER A 263 -13.43 17.25 1.53
C SER A 263 -12.53 16.31 2.33
N PHE A 264 -12.34 15.07 1.87
CA PHE A 264 -11.59 14.07 2.63
C PHE A 264 -10.14 14.46 2.83
N ARG A 265 -9.73 14.47 4.08
CA ARG A 265 -8.34 14.66 4.52
C ARG A 265 -8.07 13.70 5.67
N GLY A 266 -6.84 13.29 5.80
CA GLY A 266 -6.39 12.44 6.90
C GLY A 266 -5.21 13.06 7.63
N VAL A 267 -4.72 12.38 8.67
CA VAL A 267 -3.56 12.81 9.45
C VAL A 267 -2.33 13.16 8.59
N PRO A 268 -2.01 12.43 7.49
CA PRO A 268 -0.91 12.80 6.62
C PRO A 268 -1.01 14.19 6.01
N GLN A 269 -2.21 14.62 5.59
CA GLN A 269 -2.47 15.94 5.01
C GLN A 269 -2.40 17.03 6.08
N ASP A 270 -2.97 16.76 7.25
CA ASP A 270 -2.97 17.73 8.37
C ASP A 270 -1.57 18.01 8.90
N ARG A 271 -0.70 16.99 8.89
CA ARG A 271 0.71 17.08 9.28
C ARG A 271 1.66 17.43 8.13
N GLN A 272 1.16 17.57 6.91
CA GLN A 272 1.94 17.87 5.72
C GLN A 272 3.12 16.88 5.54
N LEU A 273 2.84 15.57 5.68
CA LEU A 273 3.87 14.55 5.51
C LEU A 273 4.44 14.58 4.09
N PRO A 274 5.75 14.37 3.90
CA PRO A 274 6.45 14.60 2.61
C PRO A 274 5.87 13.84 1.42
N SER A 275 5.40 12.61 1.64
CA SER A 275 4.81 11.78 0.58
C SER A 275 3.31 11.94 0.43
N ALA A 276 2.65 12.66 1.35
CA ALA A 276 1.21 12.85 1.31
C ALA A 276 0.80 13.77 0.15
N PRO A 277 -0.13 13.36 -0.73
CA PRO A 277 -0.71 14.26 -1.71
C PRO A 277 -1.61 15.30 -1.00
N PRO A 278 -1.72 16.52 -1.51
CA PRO A 278 -2.59 17.55 -0.91
C PRO A 278 -4.05 17.08 -0.77
N ASN A 279 -4.53 16.34 -1.77
CA ASN A 279 -5.85 15.70 -1.76
C ASN A 279 -5.67 14.20 -1.93
N PRO A 280 -5.89 13.40 -0.88
CA PRO A 280 -5.66 11.95 -0.94
C PRO A 280 -6.67 11.21 -1.81
N VAL A 281 -7.88 11.79 -1.96
CA VAL A 281 -8.91 11.30 -2.89
C VAL A 281 -9.36 12.46 -3.77
N ILE A 282 -9.32 12.28 -5.09
CA ILE A 282 -9.66 13.30 -6.08
C ILE A 282 -10.88 12.83 -6.88
N TYR A 283 -11.96 13.62 -6.83
CA TYR A 283 -13.14 13.32 -7.64
C TYR A 283 -12.99 13.86 -9.08
N MET A 284 -13.29 13.00 -10.05
CA MET A 284 -13.24 13.29 -11.47
C MET A 284 -14.66 13.50 -12.02
N HIS A 285 -14.91 14.70 -12.55
CA HIS A 285 -16.25 15.09 -13.04
C HIS A 285 -16.52 14.60 -14.48
N GLU A 286 -15.47 14.32 -15.25
CA GLU A 286 -15.61 13.87 -16.62
C GLU A 286 -16.23 12.45 -16.69
N ALA A 287 -17.18 12.27 -17.57
CA ALA A 287 -17.97 11.04 -17.67
C ALA A 287 -17.14 9.78 -18.02
N ASN A 288 -15.94 9.92 -18.55
CA ASN A 288 -15.04 8.84 -18.95
C ASN A 288 -13.78 8.73 -18.06
N ARG A 289 -13.78 9.32 -16.86
CA ARG A 289 -12.66 9.28 -15.91
C ARG A 289 -13.09 8.63 -14.58
N PRO A 290 -12.12 8.03 -13.82
CA PRO A 290 -10.67 7.99 -14.07
C PRO A 290 -10.25 6.93 -15.10
N GLN A 291 -9.05 7.14 -15.70
CA GLN A 291 -8.43 6.21 -16.65
C GLN A 291 -6.97 5.95 -16.25
N PRO A 292 -6.48 4.70 -16.19
CA PRO A 292 -5.12 4.38 -15.76
C PRO A 292 -4.04 5.20 -16.46
N ARG A 293 -4.04 5.19 -17.80
CA ARG A 293 -3.02 5.88 -18.61
C ARG A 293 -2.95 7.39 -18.40
N LYS A 294 -4.05 8.01 -17.96
CA LYS A 294 -4.15 9.48 -17.82
C LYS A 294 -4.00 9.95 -16.39
N ASP A 295 -4.34 9.10 -15.42
CA ASP A 295 -4.53 9.53 -14.04
C ASP A 295 -3.59 8.87 -13.04
N ALA A 296 -3.14 7.64 -13.30
CA ALA A 296 -2.40 6.87 -12.29
C ALA A 296 -1.14 7.57 -11.78
N GLU A 297 -0.40 8.26 -12.67
CA GLU A 297 0.84 8.98 -12.33
C GLU A 297 0.63 10.36 -11.67
N ARG A 298 -0.59 10.89 -11.68
CA ARG A 298 -0.88 12.21 -11.08
C ARG A 298 -0.63 12.16 -9.57
N GLU A 299 -0.33 13.31 -8.98
CA GLU A 299 0.03 13.42 -7.56
C GLU A 299 1.16 12.46 -7.17
N ARG A 300 2.14 12.29 -8.06
CA ARG A 300 3.26 11.34 -7.90
C ARG A 300 2.78 9.89 -7.66
N GLY A 301 1.60 9.51 -8.17
CA GLY A 301 0.98 8.21 -7.96
C GLY A 301 0.41 7.96 -6.56
N MET A 302 0.35 8.99 -5.70
CA MET A 302 -0.05 8.85 -4.29
C MET A 302 -1.53 9.12 -4.03
N ALA A 303 -2.25 9.80 -4.93
CA ALA A 303 -3.70 10.00 -4.80
C ALA A 303 -4.50 8.80 -5.33
N ALA A 304 -5.68 8.60 -4.76
CA ALA A 304 -6.73 7.79 -5.36
C ALA A 304 -7.71 8.70 -6.12
N PHE A 305 -8.21 8.22 -7.25
CA PHE A 305 -9.17 8.96 -8.10
C PHE A 305 -10.51 8.26 -8.05
N VAL A 306 -11.59 9.02 -7.85
CA VAL A 306 -12.96 8.52 -7.85
C VAL A 306 -13.75 9.30 -8.91
N GLY A 307 -14.55 8.60 -9.69
CA GLY A 307 -15.43 9.24 -10.66
C GLY A 307 -16.68 8.42 -10.89
N ARG A 308 -17.61 8.97 -11.66
CA ARG A 308 -18.85 8.28 -12.02
C ARG A 308 -19.71 7.88 -10.82
N LEU A 309 -19.72 8.66 -9.75
CA LEU A 309 -20.66 8.48 -8.64
C LEU A 309 -22.09 8.68 -9.18
N ARG A 310 -22.97 7.72 -8.91
CA ARG A 310 -24.36 7.73 -9.36
C ARG A 310 -25.19 6.67 -8.62
N PRO A 311 -26.53 6.79 -8.60
CA PRO A 311 -27.39 5.78 -8.02
C PRO A 311 -27.18 4.37 -8.63
N CYS A 312 -27.30 3.35 -7.80
CA CYS A 312 -27.23 1.95 -8.18
C CYS A 312 -28.59 1.29 -8.00
N PRO A 313 -29.17 0.62 -9.03
CA PRO A 313 -30.49 0.00 -8.91
C PRO A 313 -30.51 -1.25 -8.02
N VAL A 314 -29.34 -1.79 -7.65
CA VAL A 314 -29.20 -3.02 -6.83
C VAL A 314 -28.82 -2.69 -5.39
N LEU A 315 -27.85 -1.76 -5.22
CA LEU A 315 -27.45 -1.17 -3.94
C LEU A 315 -27.81 0.32 -3.95
N ASP A 316 -27.21 1.12 -3.07
CA ASP A 316 -27.54 2.55 -3.04
C ASP A 316 -26.80 3.34 -4.12
N TYR A 317 -25.48 3.20 -4.19
CA TYR A 317 -24.62 3.95 -5.13
C TYR A 317 -23.57 3.08 -5.78
N LYS A 318 -23.04 3.58 -6.90
CA LYS A 318 -21.91 2.98 -7.60
C LYS A 318 -20.96 4.05 -8.17
N PHE A 319 -19.68 3.72 -8.23
CA PHE A 319 -18.63 4.60 -8.74
C PHE A 319 -17.45 3.80 -9.28
N VAL A 320 -16.45 4.48 -9.81
CA VAL A 320 -15.18 3.90 -10.27
C VAL A 320 -14.05 4.53 -9.48
N ALA A 321 -13.16 3.72 -8.94
CA ALA A 321 -11.94 4.14 -8.27
C ALA A 321 -10.71 3.72 -9.09
N LEU A 322 -9.62 4.48 -8.97
CA LEU A 322 -8.32 4.22 -9.59
C LEU A 322 -7.21 4.63 -8.63
N GLY A 323 -6.13 3.86 -8.61
CA GLY A 323 -4.88 4.24 -7.93
C GLY A 323 -3.67 3.54 -8.54
N HIS A 324 -2.49 4.11 -8.34
CA HIS A 324 -1.23 3.54 -8.83
C HIS A 324 -0.82 2.35 -7.96
N ASN A 325 -0.79 1.16 -8.54
CA ASN A 325 -0.62 -0.09 -7.81
C ASN A 325 0.79 -0.32 -7.23
N THR A 326 1.84 0.23 -7.82
CA THR A 326 3.22 0.07 -7.33
C THR A 326 3.70 1.24 -6.47
N ILE A 327 3.03 2.38 -6.53
CA ILE A 327 3.32 3.55 -5.70
C ILE A 327 2.32 3.62 -4.55
N ARG A 328 1.08 4.10 -4.77
CA ARG A 328 0.07 4.12 -3.70
C ARG A 328 -0.25 2.72 -3.17
N GLY A 329 -0.25 1.72 -4.05
CA GLY A 329 -0.51 0.32 -3.71
C GLY A 329 0.66 -0.43 -3.08
N ALA A 330 1.86 0.17 -2.99
CA ALA A 330 3.06 -0.51 -2.49
C ALA A 330 4.09 0.48 -1.89
N ALA A 331 5.13 0.85 -2.64
CA ALA A 331 6.30 1.54 -2.09
C ALA A 331 5.98 2.91 -1.48
N GLY A 332 5.21 3.75 -2.16
CA GLY A 332 4.88 5.09 -1.68
C GLY A 332 4.01 5.05 -0.40
N ALA A 333 3.03 4.12 -0.34
CA ALA A 333 2.22 3.98 0.87
C ALA A 333 3.04 3.49 2.07
N ALA A 334 3.99 2.56 1.86
CA ALA A 334 4.85 2.10 2.94
C ALA A 334 5.79 3.20 3.44
N VAL A 335 6.31 4.07 2.54
CA VAL A 335 7.08 5.26 2.95
C VAL A 335 6.19 6.22 3.75
N LEU A 336 4.96 6.47 3.32
CA LEU A 336 4.00 7.30 4.05
C LEU A 336 3.65 6.70 5.44
N ASN A 337 3.58 5.37 5.56
CA ASN A 337 3.44 4.70 6.85
C ASN A 337 4.62 5.02 7.79
N ALA A 338 5.85 4.98 7.28
CA ALA A 338 7.04 5.33 8.05
C ALA A 338 7.09 6.83 8.41
N GLU A 339 6.66 7.71 7.51
CA GLU A 339 6.53 9.14 7.79
C GLU A 339 5.52 9.42 8.91
N LEU A 340 4.36 8.75 8.90
CA LEU A 340 3.40 8.84 9.99
C LEU A 340 4.03 8.40 11.30
N MET A 341 4.71 7.25 11.33
CA MET A 341 5.38 6.75 12.52
C MET A 341 6.46 7.72 13.05
N HIS A 342 7.24 8.33 12.14
CA HIS A 342 8.20 9.36 12.52
C HIS A 342 7.51 10.57 13.15
N SER A 343 6.43 11.03 12.54
CA SER A 343 5.65 12.17 13.08
C SER A 343 4.97 11.88 14.44
N GLU A 344 4.83 10.60 14.80
CA GLU A 344 4.34 10.14 16.12
C GLU A 344 5.48 9.86 17.12
N GLY A 345 6.75 10.08 16.75
CA GLY A 345 7.92 9.78 17.60
C GLY A 345 8.19 8.28 17.79
N MET A 346 7.71 7.43 16.89
CA MET A 346 7.84 5.97 17.01
C MET A 346 9.13 5.42 16.39
N LEU A 347 9.92 6.27 15.71
CA LEU A 347 11.20 5.87 15.09
C LEU A 347 12.43 6.24 15.91
N ASP A 348 12.26 6.89 17.04
CA ASP A 348 13.34 7.35 17.93
C ASP A 348 13.97 6.21 18.74
#